data_b4cd69d2fba6cec2e42c3998d7a63d31
#
_entry.id   b4cd69d2fba6cec2e42c3998d7a63d31
#
_cell.length_a   1.000
_cell.length_b   1.000
_cell.length_c   1.000
_cell.angle_alpha   90.00
_cell.angle_beta   90.00
_cell.angle_gamma   90.00
#
_symmetry.space_group_name_H-M   'P 1'
#
loop_
_entity.id
_entity.type
_entity.pdbx_description
1 polymer ?
#
loop_
_entity_poly.entity_id
_entity_poly.type
_entity_poly.pdbx_seq_one_letter_code
_entity_poly.pdbx_strand_id
1 'polypeptide(L)'
;MPLMAVAQTDLSESEVQRLIDEGLYYRALELLESRPDSLKSAVMLRQETRVLTSFARYEEAKALILPLATEEGSVIDKQLLAGIYESMQQPDSAITVREEIKELSPYNIVNILRLSDLYEQQGVGFLGLTMMNNFLYEYPDNRPVRQRRAAVSYGAGYYDEAYADFDTLYHAGDRSMNTVYYHGQSLMQQDSLEQAIPVLEEAVRISEEANPFPMIDLATIYVQQKDPTESALYLAKVDSLMERTPLRIQVLKSYHDLMAETDFLRGAYRSSLRHLRDLGRFAPDLPDIPYRQSLTYRELGDATAEMKALETYLELRSDPRRKPSPRVLYARKRLEQLREDRFMGQK
;
A
#
# COMPACT_ATOMS: atom_id res chain seq x y z
N MET A 1 8.25 -51.69 -31.21
CA MET A 1 8.31 -50.31 -31.75
C MET A 1 7.56 -49.25 -30.90
N PRO A 2 6.43 -49.50 -30.16
CA PRO A 2 5.79 -48.46 -29.35
C PRO A 2 6.54 -48.07 -28.05
N LEU A 3 7.30 -48.97 -27.45
CA LEU A 3 8.03 -48.71 -26.19
C LEU A 3 9.21 -47.71 -26.33
N MET A 4 9.87 -47.62 -27.49
CA MET A 4 10.94 -46.63 -27.70
C MET A 4 10.41 -45.20 -27.91
N ALA A 5 9.18 -45.02 -28.48
CA ALA A 5 8.59 -43.73 -28.69
C ALA A 5 8.11 -43.06 -27.38
N VAL A 6 7.55 -43.91 -26.47
CA VAL A 6 7.10 -43.43 -25.15
C VAL A 6 8.29 -43.04 -24.27
N ALA A 7 9.36 -43.85 -24.26
CA ALA A 7 10.59 -43.49 -23.51
C ALA A 7 11.29 -42.22 -24.02
N GLN A 8 11.19 -41.96 -25.32
CA GLN A 8 11.83 -40.76 -25.93
C GLN A 8 11.00 -39.47 -25.72
N THR A 9 9.66 -39.58 -25.53
CA THR A 9 8.82 -38.48 -25.15
C THR A 9 9.01 -38.09 -23.67
N ASP A 10 9.05 -39.06 -22.77
CA ASP A 10 9.21 -38.84 -21.33
C ASP A 10 10.60 -38.21 -21.01
N LEU A 11 11.67 -38.72 -21.65
CA LEU A 11 13.02 -38.16 -21.50
C LEU A 11 13.11 -36.70 -21.96
N SER A 12 12.37 -36.30 -23.00
CA SER A 12 12.42 -34.91 -23.49
C SER A 12 11.57 -33.96 -22.65
N GLU A 13 10.46 -34.39 -22.09
CA GLU A 13 9.66 -33.59 -21.14
C GLU A 13 10.43 -33.32 -19.84
N SER A 14 11.08 -34.33 -19.30
CA SER A 14 11.91 -34.19 -18.09
C SER A 14 13.18 -33.35 -18.34
N GLU A 15 13.76 -33.42 -19.53
CA GLU A 15 14.88 -32.56 -19.90
C GLU A 15 14.48 -31.11 -20.02
N VAL A 16 13.34 -30.80 -20.65
CA VAL A 16 12.78 -29.45 -20.71
C VAL A 16 12.49 -28.93 -19.29
N GLN A 17 11.87 -29.77 -18.44
CA GLN A 17 11.57 -29.38 -17.07
C GLN A 17 12.87 -29.05 -16.30
N ARG A 18 13.89 -29.88 -16.42
CA ARG A 18 15.19 -29.63 -15.80
C ARG A 18 15.80 -28.30 -16.25
N LEU A 19 15.77 -27.99 -17.55
CA LEU A 19 16.27 -26.72 -18.08
C LEU A 19 15.50 -25.52 -17.53
N ILE A 20 14.18 -25.66 -17.37
CA ILE A 20 13.34 -24.62 -16.75
C ILE A 20 13.70 -24.43 -15.27
N ASP A 21 13.88 -25.51 -14.52
CA ASP A 21 14.23 -25.49 -13.09
C ASP A 21 15.62 -24.90 -12.84
N GLU A 22 16.56 -25.12 -13.80
CA GLU A 22 17.90 -24.52 -13.80
C GLU A 22 17.92 -23.07 -14.32
N GLY A 23 16.79 -22.51 -14.74
CA GLY A 23 16.69 -21.16 -15.29
C GLY A 23 17.23 -21.00 -16.70
N LEU A 24 17.51 -22.10 -17.40
CA LEU A 24 18.07 -22.14 -18.75
C LEU A 24 16.97 -21.99 -19.83
N TYR A 25 16.15 -20.97 -19.71
CA TYR A 25 14.94 -20.76 -20.52
C TYR A 25 15.20 -20.72 -22.03
N TYR A 26 16.31 -20.14 -22.49
CA TYR A 26 16.65 -20.12 -23.93
C TYR A 26 16.85 -21.52 -24.50
N ARG A 27 17.53 -22.40 -23.77
CA ARG A 27 17.77 -23.79 -24.20
C ARG A 27 16.46 -24.59 -24.14
N ALA A 28 15.65 -24.36 -23.12
CA ALA A 28 14.34 -24.98 -23.02
C ALA A 28 13.45 -24.60 -24.21
N LEU A 29 13.45 -23.31 -24.61
CA LEU A 29 12.68 -22.83 -25.75
C LEU A 29 13.19 -23.42 -27.06
N GLU A 30 14.51 -23.41 -27.30
CA GLU A 30 15.12 -24.00 -28.50
C GLU A 30 14.70 -25.48 -28.66
N LEU A 31 14.72 -26.24 -27.56
CA LEU A 31 14.32 -27.64 -27.57
C LEU A 31 12.82 -27.82 -27.86
N LEU A 32 11.99 -26.94 -27.30
CA LEU A 32 10.54 -26.94 -27.53
C LEU A 32 10.16 -26.51 -28.94
N GLU A 33 10.75 -25.44 -29.46
CA GLU A 33 10.52 -24.93 -30.82
C GLU A 33 11.08 -25.88 -31.91
N SER A 34 12.01 -26.76 -31.58
CA SER A 34 12.52 -27.79 -32.53
C SER A 34 11.44 -28.83 -32.91
N ARG A 35 10.31 -28.86 -32.19
CA ARG A 35 9.21 -29.79 -32.46
C ARG A 35 7.97 -29.04 -32.95
N PRO A 36 7.30 -29.55 -34.03
CA PRO A 36 5.99 -29.04 -34.42
C PRO A 36 4.95 -29.17 -33.28
N ASP A 37 4.06 -28.21 -33.12
CA ASP A 37 3.05 -28.21 -32.04
C ASP A 37 2.13 -29.43 -32.07
N SER A 38 1.84 -29.94 -33.25
CA SER A 38 1.07 -31.16 -33.46
C SER A 38 1.71 -32.42 -32.87
N LEU A 39 3.00 -32.39 -32.53
CA LEU A 39 3.76 -33.46 -31.93
C LEU A 39 4.13 -33.21 -30.48
N LYS A 40 3.73 -32.09 -29.92
CA LYS A 40 3.93 -31.74 -28.51
C LYS A 40 2.82 -32.33 -27.65
N SER A 41 3.18 -32.88 -26.51
CA SER A 41 2.21 -33.25 -25.50
C SER A 41 1.64 -32.02 -24.80
N ALA A 42 0.51 -32.16 -24.10
CA ALA A 42 -0.04 -31.09 -23.27
C ALA A 42 0.95 -30.59 -22.21
N VAL A 43 1.83 -31.46 -21.70
CA VAL A 43 2.89 -31.07 -20.77
C VAL A 43 3.90 -30.14 -21.45
N MET A 44 4.35 -30.48 -22.65
CA MET A 44 5.28 -29.67 -23.40
C MET A 44 4.69 -28.30 -23.79
N LEU A 45 3.41 -28.28 -24.19
CA LEU A 45 2.70 -27.03 -24.49
C LEU A 45 2.61 -26.11 -23.25
N ARG A 46 2.34 -26.68 -22.06
CA ARG A 46 2.35 -25.92 -20.80
C ARG A 46 3.75 -25.40 -20.46
N GLN A 47 4.80 -26.22 -20.66
CA GLN A 47 6.19 -25.82 -20.44
C GLN A 47 6.58 -24.67 -21.37
N GLU A 48 6.26 -24.79 -22.67
CA GLU A 48 6.51 -23.74 -23.66
C GLU A 48 5.75 -22.44 -23.33
N THR A 49 4.49 -22.56 -22.95
CA THR A 49 3.68 -21.43 -22.49
C THR A 49 4.36 -20.68 -21.34
N ARG A 50 4.88 -21.39 -20.33
CA ARG A 50 5.61 -20.77 -19.21
C ARG A 50 6.89 -20.06 -19.66
N VAL A 51 7.66 -20.71 -20.54
CA VAL A 51 8.90 -20.15 -21.06
C VAL A 51 8.62 -18.91 -21.91
N LEU A 52 7.67 -18.96 -22.82
CA LEU A 52 7.24 -17.81 -23.63
C LEU A 52 6.75 -16.65 -22.77
N THR A 53 5.98 -16.96 -21.72
CA THR A 53 5.52 -15.94 -20.76
C THR A 53 6.69 -15.25 -20.04
N SER A 54 7.76 -16.00 -19.69
CA SER A 54 8.96 -15.43 -19.07
C SER A 54 9.74 -14.52 -20.02
N PHE A 55 9.62 -14.71 -21.33
CA PHE A 55 10.17 -13.84 -22.37
C PHE A 55 9.22 -12.71 -22.82
N ALA A 56 8.08 -12.54 -22.13
CA ALA A 56 7.03 -11.59 -22.50
C ALA A 56 6.42 -11.81 -23.92
N ARG A 57 6.57 -13.03 -24.50
CA ARG A 57 5.95 -13.46 -25.76
C ARG A 57 4.48 -13.89 -25.50
N TYR A 58 3.68 -13.00 -24.96
CA TYR A 58 2.35 -13.32 -24.40
C TYR A 58 1.35 -13.79 -25.43
N GLU A 59 1.32 -13.22 -26.63
CA GLU A 59 0.37 -13.62 -27.68
C GLU A 59 0.67 -15.06 -28.15
N GLU A 60 1.92 -15.44 -28.26
CA GLU A 60 2.34 -16.79 -28.62
C GLU A 60 1.99 -17.78 -27.50
N ALA A 61 2.32 -17.42 -26.24
CA ALA A 61 1.95 -18.21 -25.07
C ALA A 61 0.44 -18.44 -25.00
N LYS A 62 -0.37 -17.38 -25.25
CA LYS A 62 -1.84 -17.46 -25.29
C LYS A 62 -2.33 -18.39 -26.38
N ALA A 63 -1.78 -18.31 -27.59
CA ALA A 63 -2.17 -19.15 -28.70
C ALA A 63 -1.95 -20.66 -28.41
N LEU A 64 -0.90 -21.00 -27.67
CA LEU A 64 -0.61 -22.38 -27.29
C LEU A 64 -1.54 -22.90 -26.18
N ILE A 65 -1.84 -22.09 -25.15
CA ILE A 65 -2.60 -22.56 -24.00
C ILE A 65 -4.11 -22.45 -24.18
N LEU A 66 -4.60 -21.54 -24.99
CA LEU A 66 -6.03 -21.31 -25.19
C LEU A 66 -6.82 -22.57 -25.60
N PRO A 67 -6.32 -23.42 -26.52
CA PRO A 67 -7.00 -24.68 -26.86
C PRO A 67 -7.07 -25.69 -25.72
N LEU A 68 -6.13 -25.63 -24.74
CA LEU A 68 -6.10 -26.51 -23.58
C LEU A 68 -6.95 -25.96 -22.42
N ALA A 69 -7.15 -24.64 -22.38
CA ALA A 69 -7.91 -23.95 -21.33
C ALA A 69 -9.39 -23.76 -21.69
N THR A 70 -9.97 -24.67 -22.43
CA THR A 70 -11.42 -24.69 -22.76
C THR A 70 -12.30 -24.93 -21.54
N GLU A 71 -13.62 -24.95 -21.69
CA GLU A 71 -14.56 -25.23 -20.59
C GLU A 71 -14.23 -26.52 -19.84
N GLU A 72 -13.81 -27.56 -20.56
CA GLU A 72 -13.38 -28.87 -19.99
C GLU A 72 -11.89 -28.86 -19.59
N GLY A 73 -11.20 -27.74 -19.76
CA GLY A 73 -9.77 -27.58 -19.49
C GLY A 73 -9.44 -27.71 -18.01
N SER A 74 -8.22 -28.16 -17.74
CA SER A 74 -7.75 -28.32 -16.37
C SER A 74 -7.57 -26.97 -15.67
N VAL A 75 -7.69 -26.96 -14.33
CA VAL A 75 -7.39 -25.78 -13.50
C VAL A 75 -5.99 -25.21 -13.79
N ILE A 76 -5.02 -26.07 -14.10
CA ILE A 76 -3.64 -25.67 -14.44
C ILE A 76 -3.61 -24.86 -15.73
N ASP A 77 -4.33 -25.28 -16.76
CA ASP A 77 -4.39 -24.60 -18.06
C ASP A 77 -5.05 -23.21 -17.93
N LYS A 78 -6.15 -23.18 -17.21
CA LYS A 78 -6.86 -21.94 -16.89
C LYS A 78 -5.99 -20.99 -16.04
N GLN A 79 -5.21 -21.51 -15.08
CA GLN A 79 -4.26 -20.70 -14.31
C GLN A 79 -3.18 -20.08 -15.18
N LEU A 80 -2.64 -20.82 -16.15
CA LEU A 80 -1.65 -20.28 -17.09
C LEU A 80 -2.28 -19.21 -17.97
N LEU A 81 -3.46 -19.44 -18.52
CA LEU A 81 -4.17 -18.48 -19.35
C LEU A 81 -4.50 -17.20 -18.57
N ALA A 82 -5.02 -17.31 -17.35
CA ALA A 82 -5.30 -16.17 -16.49
C ALA A 82 -4.04 -15.34 -16.20
N GLY A 83 -2.92 -16.01 -15.89
CA GLY A 83 -1.63 -15.37 -15.66
C GLY A 83 -1.10 -14.62 -16.89
N ILE A 84 -1.34 -15.13 -18.10
CA ILE A 84 -1.03 -14.45 -19.36
C ILE A 84 -1.87 -13.19 -19.50
N TYR A 85 -3.19 -13.26 -19.30
CA TYR A 85 -4.06 -12.07 -19.36
C TYR A 85 -3.67 -11.01 -18.34
N GLU A 86 -3.26 -11.39 -17.11
CA GLU A 86 -2.72 -10.46 -16.11
C GLU A 86 -1.46 -9.76 -16.61
N SER A 87 -0.53 -10.54 -17.20
CA SER A 87 0.73 -10.01 -17.76
C SER A 87 0.49 -9.08 -18.96
N MET A 88 -0.57 -9.32 -19.74
CA MET A 88 -1.02 -8.47 -20.85
C MET A 88 -1.83 -7.25 -20.37
N GLN A 89 -2.03 -7.06 -19.06
CA GLN A 89 -2.87 -6.02 -18.49
C GLN A 89 -4.33 -6.06 -19.02
N GLN A 90 -4.87 -7.26 -19.18
CA GLN A 90 -6.25 -7.52 -19.56
C GLN A 90 -7.06 -8.07 -18.37
N PRO A 91 -7.38 -7.23 -17.38
CA PRO A 91 -7.97 -7.68 -16.12
C PRO A 91 -9.34 -8.33 -16.29
N ASP A 92 -10.18 -7.86 -17.21
CA ASP A 92 -11.50 -8.44 -17.44
C ASP A 92 -11.43 -9.88 -17.95
N SER A 93 -10.51 -10.17 -18.88
CA SER A 93 -10.26 -11.52 -19.36
C SER A 93 -9.66 -12.41 -18.26
N ALA A 94 -8.75 -11.86 -17.47
CA ALA A 94 -8.17 -12.59 -16.34
C ALA A 94 -9.24 -12.94 -15.28
N ILE A 95 -10.12 -12.00 -14.94
CA ILE A 95 -11.24 -12.23 -14.01
C ILE A 95 -12.15 -13.35 -14.54
N THR A 96 -12.55 -13.27 -15.82
CA THR A 96 -13.42 -14.31 -16.42
C THR A 96 -12.84 -15.70 -16.23
N VAL A 97 -11.57 -15.92 -16.59
CA VAL A 97 -10.92 -17.23 -16.45
C VAL A 97 -10.74 -17.61 -14.97
N ARG A 98 -10.44 -16.67 -14.08
CA ARG A 98 -10.32 -16.96 -12.64
C ARG A 98 -11.65 -17.28 -11.97
N GLU A 99 -12.75 -16.70 -12.44
CA GLU A 99 -14.10 -17.08 -12.03
C GLU A 99 -14.42 -18.54 -12.43
N GLU A 100 -14.05 -18.96 -13.64
CA GLU A 100 -14.18 -20.37 -14.05
C GLU A 100 -13.34 -21.30 -13.14
N ILE A 101 -12.12 -20.88 -12.76
CA ILE A 101 -11.31 -21.65 -11.80
C ILE A 101 -12.01 -21.73 -10.44
N LYS A 102 -12.63 -20.64 -9.99
CA LYS A 102 -13.37 -20.61 -8.72
C LYS A 102 -14.53 -21.62 -8.72
N GLU A 103 -15.26 -21.73 -9.84
CA GLU A 103 -16.34 -22.72 -9.96
C GLU A 103 -15.81 -24.18 -9.96
N LEU A 104 -14.66 -24.42 -10.64
CA LEU A 104 -14.05 -25.74 -10.71
C LEU A 104 -13.32 -26.14 -9.42
N SER A 105 -12.77 -25.19 -8.71
CA SER A 105 -11.93 -25.39 -7.52
C SER A 105 -12.11 -24.24 -6.52
N PRO A 106 -13.23 -24.20 -5.79
CA PRO A 106 -13.60 -23.08 -4.90
C PRO A 106 -12.59 -22.79 -3.80
N TYR A 107 -11.80 -23.78 -3.43
CA TYR A 107 -10.81 -23.67 -2.34
C TYR A 107 -9.36 -23.56 -2.85
N ASN A 108 -9.16 -23.19 -4.11
CA ASN A 108 -7.84 -22.92 -4.67
C ASN A 108 -7.30 -21.61 -4.13
N ILE A 109 -6.40 -21.69 -3.13
CA ILE A 109 -5.84 -20.52 -2.42
C ILE A 109 -5.18 -19.53 -3.40
N VAL A 110 -4.41 -20.04 -4.37
CA VAL A 110 -3.73 -19.19 -5.36
C VAL A 110 -4.75 -18.40 -6.17
N ASN A 111 -5.84 -19.04 -6.58
CA ASN A 111 -6.91 -18.38 -7.33
C ASN A 111 -7.65 -17.35 -6.47
N ILE A 112 -7.95 -17.68 -5.21
CA ILE A 112 -8.62 -16.77 -4.27
C ILE A 112 -7.79 -15.49 -4.11
N LEU A 113 -6.49 -15.61 -3.87
CA LEU A 113 -5.61 -14.47 -3.68
C LEU A 113 -5.54 -13.62 -4.96
N ARG A 114 -5.29 -14.22 -6.11
CA ARG A 114 -5.18 -13.50 -7.38
C ARG A 114 -6.49 -12.85 -7.82
N LEU A 115 -7.61 -13.55 -7.67
CA LEU A 115 -8.93 -12.99 -8.00
C LEU A 115 -9.29 -11.83 -7.07
N SER A 116 -8.92 -11.91 -5.78
CA SER A 116 -9.12 -10.79 -4.86
C SER A 116 -8.28 -9.56 -5.23
N ASP A 117 -7.04 -9.75 -5.74
CA ASP A 117 -6.20 -8.67 -6.23
C ASP A 117 -6.85 -7.97 -7.45
N LEU A 118 -7.37 -8.76 -8.38
CA LEU A 118 -8.04 -8.23 -9.57
C LEU A 118 -9.33 -7.49 -9.21
N TYR A 119 -10.15 -8.02 -8.31
CA TYR A 119 -11.35 -7.33 -7.84
C TYR A 119 -11.04 -6.00 -7.16
N GLU A 120 -9.98 -5.94 -6.36
CA GLU A 120 -9.55 -4.69 -5.73
C GLU A 120 -9.11 -3.66 -6.78
N GLN A 121 -8.30 -4.07 -7.76
CA GLN A 121 -7.86 -3.22 -8.86
C GLN A 121 -9.03 -2.65 -9.69
N GLN A 122 -10.10 -3.41 -9.83
CA GLN A 122 -11.32 -2.99 -10.53
C GLN A 122 -12.31 -2.21 -9.64
N GLY A 123 -11.96 -1.94 -8.39
CA GLY A 123 -12.83 -1.22 -7.45
C GLY A 123 -14.02 -2.02 -6.92
N VAL A 124 -14.02 -3.32 -7.12
CA VAL A 124 -15.08 -4.25 -6.64
C VAL A 124 -14.57 -5.18 -5.54
N GLY A 125 -13.67 -4.70 -4.71
CA GLY A 125 -13.00 -5.48 -3.64
C GLY A 125 -13.96 -6.20 -2.69
N PHE A 126 -15.22 -5.76 -2.55
CA PHE A 126 -16.24 -6.44 -1.75
C PHE A 126 -16.53 -7.88 -2.23
N LEU A 127 -16.38 -8.18 -3.54
CA LEU A 127 -16.48 -9.55 -4.07
C LEU A 127 -15.36 -10.43 -3.56
N GLY A 128 -14.15 -9.89 -3.49
CA GLY A 128 -12.99 -10.55 -2.89
C GLY A 128 -13.20 -10.84 -1.41
N LEU A 129 -13.71 -9.87 -0.65
CA LEU A 129 -14.05 -10.05 0.77
C LEU A 129 -15.08 -11.17 0.96
N THR A 130 -16.15 -11.17 0.17
CA THR A 130 -17.18 -12.21 0.24
C THR A 130 -16.60 -13.59 -0.02
N MET A 131 -15.76 -13.73 -1.05
CA MET A 131 -15.08 -14.99 -1.39
C MET A 131 -14.15 -15.46 -0.26
N MET A 132 -13.35 -14.54 0.30
CA MET A 132 -12.43 -14.86 1.39
C MET A 132 -13.17 -15.18 2.70
N ASN A 133 -14.30 -14.51 2.97
CA ASN A 133 -15.16 -14.84 4.12
C ASN A 133 -15.68 -16.29 4.04
N ASN A 134 -16.21 -16.70 2.88
CA ASN A 134 -16.68 -18.06 2.66
C ASN A 134 -15.54 -19.08 2.80
N PHE A 135 -14.37 -18.77 2.28
CA PHE A 135 -13.20 -19.63 2.42
C PHE A 135 -12.77 -19.78 3.89
N LEU A 136 -12.66 -18.68 4.62
CA LEU A 136 -12.20 -18.69 6.02
C LEU A 136 -13.26 -19.22 7.00
N TYR A 137 -14.51 -19.29 6.60
CA TYR A 137 -15.52 -20.01 7.35
C TYR A 137 -15.21 -21.52 7.41
N GLU A 138 -14.77 -22.11 6.28
CA GLU A 138 -14.38 -23.51 6.19
C GLU A 138 -12.95 -23.79 6.67
N TYR A 139 -12.04 -22.82 6.43
CA TYR A 139 -10.60 -22.94 6.73
C TYR A 139 -10.10 -21.76 7.56
N PRO A 140 -10.53 -21.64 8.84
CA PRO A 140 -10.28 -20.47 9.67
C PRO A 140 -8.79 -20.21 9.93
N ASP A 141 -7.94 -21.22 9.90
CA ASP A 141 -6.50 -21.10 10.20
C ASP A 141 -5.64 -20.79 8.96
N ASN A 142 -6.27 -20.52 7.81
CA ASN A 142 -5.52 -20.22 6.59
C ASN A 142 -4.93 -18.82 6.64
N ARG A 143 -3.65 -18.72 7.01
CA ARG A 143 -2.93 -17.45 7.16
C ARG A 143 -2.88 -16.60 5.88
N PRO A 144 -2.50 -17.13 4.71
CA PRO A 144 -2.44 -16.32 3.48
C PRO A 144 -3.76 -15.64 3.12
N VAL A 145 -4.88 -16.37 3.20
CA VAL A 145 -6.20 -15.79 2.88
C VAL A 145 -6.62 -14.78 3.95
N ARG A 146 -6.34 -15.06 5.24
CA ARG A 146 -6.61 -14.11 6.33
C ARG A 146 -5.79 -12.83 6.17
N GLN A 147 -4.50 -12.93 5.86
CA GLN A 147 -3.65 -11.75 5.59
C GLN A 147 -4.21 -10.91 4.43
N ARG A 148 -4.64 -11.57 3.36
CA ARG A 148 -5.21 -10.87 2.21
C ARG A 148 -6.53 -10.21 2.56
N ARG A 149 -7.43 -10.89 3.29
CA ARG A 149 -8.70 -10.33 3.75
C ARG A 149 -8.46 -9.11 4.64
N ALA A 150 -7.56 -9.21 5.61
CA ALA A 150 -7.18 -8.11 6.47
C ALA A 150 -6.71 -6.88 5.68
N ALA A 151 -5.83 -7.08 4.70
CA ALA A 151 -5.32 -5.99 3.85
C ALA A 151 -6.43 -5.32 3.02
N VAL A 152 -7.31 -6.12 2.41
CA VAL A 152 -8.45 -5.59 1.62
C VAL A 152 -9.45 -4.87 2.52
N SER A 153 -9.77 -5.42 3.70
CA SER A 153 -10.65 -4.77 4.68
C SER A 153 -10.07 -3.44 5.14
N TYR A 154 -8.77 -3.38 5.45
CA TYR A 154 -8.10 -2.15 5.83
C TYR A 154 -8.16 -1.10 4.73
N GLY A 155 -7.83 -1.47 3.49
CA GLY A 155 -7.88 -0.57 2.33
C GLY A 155 -9.29 -0.07 2.01
N ALA A 156 -10.32 -0.86 2.30
CA ALA A 156 -11.73 -0.50 2.15
C ALA A 156 -12.30 0.34 3.32
N GLY A 157 -11.52 0.56 4.40
CA GLY A 157 -11.94 1.28 5.59
C GLY A 157 -12.75 0.44 6.59
N TYR A 158 -12.80 -0.88 6.44
CA TYR A 158 -13.40 -1.81 7.40
C TYR A 158 -12.37 -2.14 8.49
N TYR A 159 -12.06 -1.14 9.33
CA TYR A 159 -10.95 -1.22 10.29
C TYR A 159 -11.16 -2.23 11.40
N ASP A 160 -12.39 -2.46 11.83
CA ASP A 160 -12.71 -3.44 12.88
C ASP A 160 -12.46 -4.88 12.39
N GLU A 161 -12.87 -5.19 11.16
CA GLU A 161 -12.63 -6.48 10.52
C GLU A 161 -11.14 -6.69 10.24
N ALA A 162 -10.46 -5.64 9.76
CA ALA A 162 -9.03 -5.67 9.54
C ALA A 162 -8.26 -5.92 10.85
N TYR A 163 -8.64 -5.22 11.92
CA TYR A 163 -8.07 -5.43 13.24
C TYR A 163 -8.24 -6.87 13.71
N ALA A 164 -9.44 -7.42 13.64
CA ALA A 164 -9.71 -8.80 14.10
C ALA A 164 -8.83 -9.83 13.39
N ASP A 165 -8.58 -9.65 12.09
CA ASP A 165 -7.71 -10.53 11.33
C ASP A 165 -6.22 -10.32 11.65
N PHE A 166 -5.74 -9.08 11.70
CA PHE A 166 -4.34 -8.80 12.05
C PHE A 166 -4.02 -9.19 13.49
N ASP A 167 -4.94 -8.99 14.42
CA ASP A 167 -4.83 -9.42 15.82
C ASP A 167 -4.69 -10.96 15.90
N THR A 168 -5.57 -11.68 15.19
CA THR A 168 -5.50 -13.14 15.10
C THR A 168 -4.15 -13.61 14.55
N LEU A 169 -3.67 -13.00 13.46
CA LEU A 169 -2.38 -13.33 12.85
C LEU A 169 -1.20 -13.03 13.79
N TYR A 170 -1.23 -11.87 14.43
CA TYR A 170 -0.20 -11.43 15.37
C TYR A 170 -0.10 -12.39 16.56
N HIS A 171 -1.24 -12.75 17.17
CA HIS A 171 -1.29 -13.70 18.29
C HIS A 171 -0.97 -15.15 17.86
N ALA A 172 -1.21 -15.50 16.59
CA ALA A 172 -0.74 -16.77 16.01
C ALA A 172 0.76 -16.79 15.68
N GLY A 173 1.51 -15.75 16.05
CA GLY A 173 2.96 -15.65 15.89
C GLY A 173 3.42 -15.18 14.50
N ASP A 174 2.54 -14.62 13.67
CA ASP A 174 2.96 -13.98 12.42
C ASP A 174 3.65 -12.64 12.75
N ARG A 175 4.94 -12.60 12.47
CA ARG A 175 5.80 -11.42 12.65
C ARG A 175 6.26 -10.84 11.32
N SER A 176 5.51 -11.10 10.24
CA SER A 176 5.74 -10.40 8.98
C SER A 176 5.52 -8.89 9.16
N MET A 177 6.32 -8.09 8.45
CA MET A 177 6.23 -6.63 8.52
C MET A 177 4.80 -6.12 8.28
N ASN A 178 4.09 -6.72 7.31
CA ASN A 178 2.72 -6.33 7.00
C ASN A 178 1.76 -6.58 8.18
N THR A 179 1.82 -7.78 8.78
CA THR A 179 0.95 -8.12 9.91
C THR A 179 1.20 -7.18 11.08
N VAL A 180 2.46 -7.01 11.49
CA VAL A 180 2.78 -6.18 12.65
C VAL A 180 2.43 -4.71 12.40
N TYR A 181 2.81 -4.18 11.25
CA TYR A 181 2.56 -2.78 10.93
C TYR A 181 1.07 -2.45 10.84
N TYR A 182 0.29 -3.23 10.07
CA TYR A 182 -1.14 -2.97 9.92
C TYR A 182 -1.95 -3.30 11.17
N HIS A 183 -1.47 -4.22 12.03
CA HIS A 183 -2.04 -4.40 13.37
C HIS A 183 -1.90 -3.12 14.20
N GLY A 184 -0.69 -2.54 14.24
CA GLY A 184 -0.45 -1.26 14.90
C GLY A 184 -1.30 -0.12 14.34
N GLN A 185 -1.41 -0.01 13.03
CA GLN A 185 -2.29 0.98 12.38
C GLN A 185 -3.77 0.76 12.70
N SER A 186 -4.23 -0.49 12.72
CA SER A 186 -5.63 -0.79 13.07
C SER A 186 -5.95 -0.39 14.51
N LEU A 187 -5.01 -0.58 15.43
CA LEU A 187 -5.12 -0.09 16.81
C LEU A 187 -5.20 1.44 16.88
N MET A 188 -4.42 2.15 16.05
CA MET A 188 -4.52 3.62 15.95
C MET A 188 -5.91 4.06 15.45
N GLN A 189 -6.48 3.38 14.47
CA GLN A 189 -7.81 3.69 13.96
C GLN A 189 -8.92 3.46 15.00
N GLN A 190 -8.70 2.56 15.95
CA GLN A 190 -9.59 2.31 17.11
C GLN A 190 -9.30 3.21 18.31
N ASP A 191 -8.46 4.24 18.15
CA ASP A 191 -8.02 5.14 19.23
C ASP A 191 -7.32 4.40 20.41
N SER A 192 -6.82 3.18 20.16
CA SER A 192 -6.11 2.36 21.14
C SER A 192 -4.61 2.64 21.11
N LEU A 193 -4.24 3.92 21.29
CA LEU A 193 -2.89 4.43 21.06
C LEU A 193 -1.82 3.78 21.95
N GLU A 194 -2.15 3.52 23.22
CA GLU A 194 -1.21 2.87 24.16
C GLU A 194 -0.86 1.43 23.72
N GLN A 195 -1.80 0.73 23.11
CA GLN A 195 -1.57 -0.62 22.58
C GLN A 195 -0.85 -0.59 21.23
N ALA A 196 -1.07 0.46 20.43
CA ALA A 196 -0.42 0.63 19.13
C ALA A 196 1.10 0.86 19.26
N ILE A 197 1.54 1.59 20.29
CA ILE A 197 2.96 1.95 20.49
C ILE A 197 3.87 0.72 20.46
N PRO A 198 3.75 -0.29 21.34
CA PRO A 198 4.68 -1.43 21.36
C PRO A 198 4.65 -2.24 20.06
N VAL A 199 3.51 -2.31 19.39
CA VAL A 199 3.36 -3.01 18.10
C VAL A 199 4.07 -2.26 16.98
N LEU A 200 3.92 -0.94 16.90
CA LEU A 200 4.64 -0.12 15.94
C LEU A 200 6.15 -0.06 16.20
N GLU A 201 6.58 -0.08 17.46
CA GLU A 201 7.99 -0.22 17.83
C GLU A 201 8.56 -1.56 17.36
N GLU A 202 7.78 -2.64 17.44
CA GLU A 202 8.15 -3.92 16.85
C GLU A 202 8.30 -3.82 15.33
N ALA A 203 7.40 -3.12 14.63
CA ALA A 203 7.50 -2.87 13.20
C ALA A 203 8.78 -2.07 12.83
N VAL A 204 9.15 -1.08 13.62
CA VAL A 204 10.43 -0.34 13.45
C VAL A 204 11.61 -1.29 13.56
N ARG A 205 11.63 -2.18 14.56
CA ARG A 205 12.71 -3.16 14.78
C ARG A 205 12.79 -4.19 13.64
N ILE A 206 11.65 -4.73 13.20
CA ILE A 206 11.59 -5.71 12.09
C ILE A 206 12.12 -5.11 10.79
N SER A 207 11.85 -3.84 10.53
CA SER A 207 12.34 -3.13 9.34
C SER A 207 13.78 -2.63 9.46
N GLU A 208 14.46 -2.85 10.59
CA GLU A 208 15.78 -2.29 10.88
C GLU A 208 15.85 -0.78 10.62
N GLU A 209 14.79 -0.07 10.96
CA GLU A 209 14.60 1.37 10.72
C GLU A 209 14.61 1.76 9.22
N ALA A 210 14.48 0.81 8.30
CA ALA A 210 14.45 1.09 6.88
C ALA A 210 13.07 1.49 6.34
N ASN A 211 12.00 1.29 7.13
CA ASN A 211 10.65 1.70 6.79
C ASN A 211 10.25 2.94 7.55
N PRO A 212 10.02 4.10 6.90
CA PRO A 212 9.66 5.34 7.59
C PRO A 212 8.24 5.34 8.19
N PHE A 213 7.33 4.51 7.69
CA PHE A 213 5.92 4.58 8.06
C PHE A 213 5.67 4.30 9.55
N PRO A 214 6.18 3.23 10.18
CA PRO A 214 5.96 3.03 11.61
C PRO A 214 6.55 4.14 12.48
N MET A 215 7.66 4.75 12.05
CA MET A 215 8.27 5.88 12.76
C MET A 215 7.39 7.14 12.68
N ILE A 216 6.79 7.40 11.52
CA ILE A 216 5.83 8.50 11.31
C ILE A 216 4.56 8.27 12.16
N ASP A 217 4.07 7.05 12.22
CA ASP A 217 2.88 6.72 13.03
C ASP A 217 3.15 6.88 14.52
N LEU A 218 4.31 6.42 15.01
CA LEU A 218 4.72 6.66 16.41
C LEU A 218 4.86 8.15 16.73
N ALA A 219 5.50 8.91 15.84
CA ALA A 219 5.59 10.36 16.01
C ALA A 219 4.20 11.03 16.03
N THR A 220 3.26 10.52 15.22
CA THR A 220 1.86 11.00 15.21
C THR A 220 1.19 10.74 16.54
N ILE A 221 1.34 9.54 17.12
CA ILE A 221 0.79 9.20 18.44
C ILE A 221 1.35 10.16 19.50
N TYR A 222 2.66 10.34 19.54
CA TYR A 222 3.30 11.19 20.54
C TYR A 222 2.96 12.67 20.41
N VAL A 223 2.76 13.18 19.18
CA VAL A 223 2.21 14.54 18.97
C VAL A 223 0.79 14.66 19.54
N GLN A 224 -0.06 13.66 19.33
CA GLN A 224 -1.43 13.64 19.89
C GLN A 224 -1.41 13.61 21.43
N GLN A 225 -0.47 12.87 22.02
CA GLN A 225 -0.26 12.81 23.46
C GLN A 225 0.44 14.05 24.04
N LYS A 226 0.83 15.01 23.16
CA LYS A 226 1.60 16.20 23.50
C LYS A 226 2.96 15.87 24.16
N ASP A 227 3.56 14.76 23.71
CA ASP A 227 4.94 14.40 24.04
C ASP A 227 5.89 14.70 22.87
N PRO A 228 6.41 15.93 22.81
CA PRO A 228 7.31 16.31 21.73
C PRO A 228 8.70 15.68 21.84
N THR A 229 9.04 15.07 22.99
CA THR A 229 10.35 14.45 23.19
C THR A 229 10.40 13.12 22.46
N GLU A 230 9.41 12.25 22.71
CA GLU A 230 9.29 10.97 22.00
C GLU A 230 9.00 11.16 20.52
N SER A 231 8.13 12.11 20.16
CA SER A 231 7.89 12.44 18.76
C SER A 231 9.21 12.82 18.03
N ALA A 232 10.03 13.67 18.64
CA ALA A 232 11.31 14.08 18.03
C ALA A 232 12.30 12.91 17.90
N LEU A 233 12.27 11.93 18.80
CA LEU A 233 13.11 10.73 18.73
C LEU A 233 12.84 9.94 17.45
N TYR A 234 11.55 9.68 17.13
CA TYR A 234 11.19 8.92 15.93
C TYR A 234 11.39 9.74 14.66
N LEU A 235 11.14 11.05 14.69
CA LEU A 235 11.40 11.93 13.56
C LEU A 235 12.89 12.07 13.25
N ALA A 236 13.77 12.02 14.26
CA ALA A 236 15.22 11.99 14.03
C ALA A 236 15.67 10.70 13.33
N LYS A 237 14.99 9.56 13.55
CA LYS A 237 15.25 8.32 12.80
C LYS A 237 14.83 8.45 11.34
N VAL A 238 13.69 9.10 11.08
CA VAL A 238 13.25 9.40 9.69
C VAL A 238 14.25 10.33 9.00
N ASP A 239 14.79 11.33 9.71
CA ASP A 239 15.81 12.26 9.20
C ASP A 239 17.08 11.50 8.80
N SER A 240 17.57 10.62 9.66
CA SER A 240 18.72 9.74 9.36
C SER A 240 18.46 8.81 8.17
N LEU A 241 17.22 8.38 7.96
CA LEU A 241 16.86 7.58 6.79
C LEU A 241 16.87 8.42 5.51
N MET A 242 16.43 9.70 5.57
CA MET A 242 16.46 10.63 4.43
C MET A 242 17.89 10.91 3.93
N GLU A 243 18.88 10.91 4.79
CA GLU A 243 20.27 11.07 4.39
C GLU A 243 20.80 9.91 3.53
N ARG A 244 20.21 8.72 3.69
CA ARG A 244 20.65 7.48 3.05
C ARG A 244 19.79 7.05 1.87
N THR A 245 18.51 7.47 1.86
CA THR A 245 17.53 6.99 0.88
C THR A 245 16.52 8.08 0.54
N PRO A 246 16.27 8.33 -0.76
CA PRO A 246 15.20 9.26 -1.16
C PRO A 246 13.83 8.73 -0.71
N LEU A 247 13.09 9.54 0.06
CA LEU A 247 11.77 9.20 0.52
C LEU A 247 10.68 9.71 -0.45
N ARG A 248 9.53 9.03 -0.44
CA ARG A 248 8.36 9.45 -1.22
C ARG A 248 7.82 10.79 -0.69
N ILE A 249 7.28 11.61 -1.58
CA ILE A 249 6.70 12.93 -1.25
C ILE A 249 5.68 12.84 -0.11
N GLN A 250 4.89 11.79 -0.05
CA GLN A 250 3.92 11.60 1.02
C GLN A 250 4.60 11.51 2.40
N VAL A 251 5.70 10.78 2.52
CA VAL A 251 6.47 10.67 3.76
C VAL A 251 7.09 12.01 4.13
N LEU A 252 7.64 12.75 3.15
CA LEU A 252 8.21 14.09 3.37
C LEU A 252 7.15 15.07 3.87
N LYS A 253 5.93 15.03 3.33
CA LYS A 253 4.82 15.84 3.82
C LYS A 253 4.51 15.54 5.29
N SER A 254 4.30 14.26 5.63
CA SER A 254 4.02 13.84 7.01
C SER A 254 5.16 14.20 7.96
N TYR A 255 6.41 14.00 7.54
CA TYR A 255 7.59 14.37 8.31
C TYR A 255 7.63 15.89 8.63
N HIS A 256 7.52 16.74 7.61
CA HIS A 256 7.55 18.19 7.85
C HIS A 256 6.34 18.69 8.64
N ASP A 257 5.19 18.08 8.46
CA ASP A 257 3.98 18.37 9.22
C ASP A 257 4.17 18.08 10.70
N LEU A 258 4.64 16.88 11.03
CA LEU A 258 4.89 16.45 12.41
C LEU A 258 6.06 17.20 13.05
N MET A 259 7.15 17.45 12.31
CA MET A 259 8.26 18.26 12.80
C MET A 259 7.81 19.68 13.16
N ALA A 260 6.94 20.27 12.34
CA ALA A 260 6.41 21.60 12.63
C ALA A 260 5.61 21.62 13.93
N GLU A 261 4.80 20.60 14.18
CA GLU A 261 4.02 20.50 15.42
C GLU A 261 4.90 20.16 16.63
N THR A 262 5.80 19.20 16.49
CA THR A 262 6.78 18.83 17.52
C THR A 262 7.62 20.02 17.96
N ASP A 263 8.14 20.79 17.02
CA ASP A 263 8.91 21.99 17.30
C ASP A 263 8.07 23.11 17.92
N PHE A 264 6.81 23.25 17.52
CA PHE A 264 5.87 24.18 18.14
C PHE A 264 5.64 23.81 19.61
N LEU A 265 5.36 22.55 19.90
CA LEU A 265 5.17 22.06 21.28
C LEU A 265 6.41 22.24 22.16
N ARG A 266 7.60 22.18 21.58
CA ARG A 266 8.89 22.41 22.28
C ARG A 266 9.24 23.89 22.44
N GLY A 267 8.45 24.80 21.88
CA GLY A 267 8.78 26.23 21.86
C GLY A 267 9.86 26.60 20.83
N ALA A 268 10.25 25.69 19.96
CA ALA A 268 11.23 25.90 18.90
C ALA A 268 10.58 26.58 17.66
N TYR A 269 9.91 27.71 17.87
CA TYR A 269 9.02 28.35 16.90
C TYR A 269 9.67 28.67 15.55
N ARG A 270 10.95 29.08 15.56
CA ARG A 270 11.68 29.36 14.30
C ARG A 270 11.89 28.10 13.46
N SER A 271 12.13 26.96 14.12
CA SER A 271 12.25 25.67 13.46
C SER A 271 10.89 25.19 12.93
N SER A 272 9.84 25.33 13.74
CA SER A 272 8.45 25.05 13.31
C SER A 272 8.09 25.79 12.02
N LEU A 273 8.39 27.11 11.96
CA LEU A 273 8.16 27.91 10.74
C LEU A 273 8.97 27.42 9.53
N ARG A 274 10.16 26.89 9.74
CA ARG A 274 10.96 26.28 8.65
C ARG A 274 10.27 25.06 8.09
N HIS A 275 9.84 24.16 8.95
CA HIS A 275 9.13 22.95 8.52
C HIS A 275 7.78 23.27 7.89
N LEU A 276 7.00 24.22 8.37
CA LEU A 276 5.78 24.70 7.72
C LEU A 276 6.04 25.27 6.32
N ARG A 277 7.17 25.94 6.12
CA ARG A 277 7.58 26.46 4.81
C ARG A 277 7.96 25.32 3.85
N ASP A 278 8.69 24.32 4.36
CA ASP A 278 9.08 23.15 3.56
C ASP A 278 7.86 22.30 3.20
N LEU A 279 6.91 22.13 4.13
CA LEU A 279 5.61 21.51 3.84
C LEU A 279 4.86 22.27 2.74
N GLY A 280 4.90 23.61 2.75
CA GLY A 280 4.27 24.45 1.72
C GLY A 280 4.83 24.25 0.31
N ARG A 281 6.06 23.75 0.16
CA ARG A 281 6.60 23.39 -1.16
C ARG A 281 5.92 22.17 -1.75
N PHE A 282 5.42 21.28 -0.90
CA PHE A 282 4.73 20.06 -1.30
C PHE A 282 3.20 20.20 -1.32
N ALA A 283 2.66 21.20 -0.61
CA ALA A 283 1.23 21.43 -0.45
C ALA A 283 0.92 22.96 -0.36
N PRO A 284 1.15 23.73 -1.45
CA PRO A 284 1.04 25.19 -1.43
C PRO A 284 -0.38 25.70 -1.11
N ASP A 285 -1.40 24.96 -1.48
CA ASP A 285 -2.80 25.34 -1.31
C ASP A 285 -3.44 24.79 -0.01
N LEU A 286 -2.61 24.25 0.92
CA LEU A 286 -3.10 23.72 2.18
C LEU A 286 -3.33 24.88 3.18
N PRO A 287 -4.61 25.21 3.49
CA PRO A 287 -4.92 26.37 4.35
C PRO A 287 -4.43 26.20 5.80
N ASP A 288 -4.16 24.99 6.23
CA ASP A 288 -3.65 24.72 7.58
C ASP A 288 -2.26 25.28 7.80
N ILE A 289 -1.43 25.38 6.75
CA ILE A 289 -0.08 25.92 6.83
C ILE A 289 -0.07 27.40 7.27
N PRO A 290 -0.70 28.34 6.56
CA PRO A 290 -0.70 29.74 6.99
C PRO A 290 -1.43 29.94 8.32
N TYR A 291 -2.43 29.13 8.67
CA TYR A 291 -3.06 29.18 9.98
C TYR A 291 -2.05 28.82 11.09
N ARG A 292 -1.32 27.74 10.98
CA ARG A 292 -0.29 27.33 11.96
C ARG A 292 0.88 28.30 11.99
N GLN A 293 1.27 28.86 10.84
CA GLN A 293 2.25 29.94 10.79
C GLN A 293 1.79 31.16 11.61
N SER A 294 0.51 31.55 11.53
CA SER A 294 -0.01 32.66 12.31
C SER A 294 0.06 32.41 13.82
N LEU A 295 -0.26 31.19 14.26
CA LEU A 295 -0.11 30.81 15.67
C LEU A 295 1.36 30.87 16.11
N THR A 296 2.27 30.41 15.27
CA THR A 296 3.71 30.41 15.57
C THR A 296 4.28 31.80 15.61
N TYR A 297 3.89 32.72 14.70
CA TYR A 297 4.30 34.12 14.72
C TYR A 297 3.75 34.85 15.94
N ARG A 298 2.55 34.50 16.38
CA ARG A 298 1.98 35.03 17.64
C ARG A 298 2.84 34.67 18.85
N GLU A 299 3.31 33.44 18.95
CA GLU A 299 4.21 33.02 20.05
C GLU A 299 5.59 33.71 19.97
N LEU A 300 6.04 34.11 18.77
CA LEU A 300 7.24 34.90 18.56
C LEU A 300 7.04 36.39 18.79
N GLY A 301 5.80 36.87 18.97
CA GLY A 301 5.47 38.29 19.11
C GLY A 301 5.57 39.07 17.80
N ASP A 302 5.65 38.41 16.65
CA ASP A 302 5.71 39.05 15.31
C ASP A 302 4.31 39.33 14.78
N ALA A 303 3.68 40.39 15.24
CA ALA A 303 2.33 40.80 14.85
C ALA A 303 2.20 41.06 13.33
N THR A 304 3.25 41.54 12.68
CA THR A 304 3.21 41.82 11.24
C THR A 304 3.16 40.54 10.43
N ALA A 305 3.99 39.55 10.77
CA ALA A 305 3.99 38.25 10.12
C ALA A 305 2.74 37.47 10.47
N GLU A 306 2.21 37.55 11.72
CA GLU A 306 0.93 36.97 12.13
C GLU A 306 -0.23 37.47 11.25
N MET A 307 -0.33 38.81 11.06
CA MET A 307 -1.35 39.41 10.20
C MET A 307 -1.30 38.85 8.78
N LYS A 308 -0.13 38.84 8.17
CA LYS A 308 0.05 38.34 6.81
C LYS A 308 -0.34 36.88 6.67
N ALA A 309 0.02 36.07 7.65
CA ALA A 309 -0.33 34.64 7.65
C ALA A 309 -1.85 34.43 7.81
N LEU A 310 -2.52 35.22 8.66
CA LEU A 310 -3.99 35.18 8.79
C LEU A 310 -4.69 35.64 7.51
N GLU A 311 -4.17 36.66 6.82
CA GLU A 311 -4.71 37.14 5.54
C GLU A 311 -4.62 36.02 4.49
N THR A 312 -3.47 35.39 4.33
CA THR A 312 -3.30 34.24 3.42
C THR A 312 -4.23 33.07 3.77
N TYR A 313 -4.39 32.75 5.05
CA TYR A 313 -5.34 31.71 5.49
C TYR A 313 -6.76 32.03 5.08
N LEU A 314 -7.19 33.27 5.30
CA LEU A 314 -8.55 33.73 4.97
C LEU A 314 -8.79 33.76 3.46
N GLU A 315 -7.79 34.12 2.65
CA GLU A 315 -7.86 34.05 1.19
C GLU A 315 -8.08 32.62 0.70
N LEU A 316 -7.32 31.66 1.21
CA LEU A 316 -7.46 30.24 0.86
C LEU A 316 -8.79 29.60 1.34
N ARG A 317 -9.44 30.22 2.34
CA ARG A 317 -10.71 29.75 2.92
C ARG A 317 -11.93 30.58 2.53
N SER A 318 -11.78 31.59 1.67
CA SER A 318 -12.89 32.45 1.23
C SER A 318 -13.78 31.74 0.20
N ASP A 319 -14.73 30.93 0.68
CA ASP A 319 -15.89 30.51 -0.11
C ASP A 319 -17.14 31.17 0.48
N PRO A 320 -17.70 32.20 -0.18
CA PRO A 320 -18.86 32.92 0.32
C PRO A 320 -20.13 32.06 0.46
N ARG A 321 -20.15 30.88 -0.16
CA ARG A 321 -21.30 29.94 -0.10
C ARG A 321 -21.25 29.01 1.11
N ARG A 322 -20.14 28.97 1.84
CA ARG A 322 -19.97 28.12 3.02
C ARG A 322 -20.06 28.92 4.31
N LYS A 323 -20.71 28.34 5.31
CA LYS A 323 -20.67 28.92 6.67
C LYS A 323 -19.22 28.91 7.17
N PRO A 324 -18.75 30.03 7.76
CA PRO A 324 -17.39 30.11 8.28
C PRO A 324 -17.18 29.10 9.42
N SER A 325 -16.07 28.38 9.39
CA SER A 325 -15.66 27.49 10.47
C SER A 325 -15.21 28.29 11.70
N PRO A 326 -15.15 27.68 12.90
CA PRO A 326 -14.63 28.33 14.09
C PRO A 326 -13.23 28.94 13.92
N ARG A 327 -12.35 28.27 13.16
CA ARG A 327 -11.01 28.78 12.83
C ARG A 327 -11.04 30.04 11.95
N VAL A 328 -11.98 30.11 11.00
CA VAL A 328 -12.17 31.30 10.15
C VAL A 328 -12.69 32.48 10.98
N LEU A 329 -13.65 32.23 11.88
CA LEU A 329 -14.16 33.26 12.77
C LEU A 329 -13.06 33.81 13.71
N TYR A 330 -12.27 32.91 14.29
CA TYR A 330 -11.11 33.28 15.09
C TYR A 330 -10.11 34.14 14.29
N ALA A 331 -9.74 33.67 13.09
CA ALA A 331 -8.78 34.37 12.24
C ALA A 331 -9.24 35.79 11.88
N ARG A 332 -10.52 35.97 11.54
CA ARG A 332 -11.10 37.31 11.27
C ARG A 332 -11.03 38.23 12.49
N LYS A 333 -11.49 37.75 13.64
CA LYS A 333 -11.46 38.52 14.88
C LYS A 333 -10.05 38.88 15.28
N ARG A 334 -9.11 37.96 15.21
CA ARG A 334 -7.72 38.21 15.55
C ARG A 334 -7.04 39.22 14.61
N LEU A 335 -7.32 39.12 13.32
CA LEU A 335 -6.80 40.06 12.32
C LEU A 335 -7.32 41.47 12.55
N GLU A 336 -8.60 41.63 12.93
CA GLU A 336 -9.18 42.93 13.30
C GLU A 336 -8.49 43.53 14.52
N GLN A 337 -8.31 42.76 15.59
CA GLN A 337 -7.56 43.19 16.78
C GLN A 337 -6.14 43.66 16.45
N LEU A 338 -5.40 42.88 15.66
CA LEU A 338 -4.03 43.25 15.27
C LEU A 338 -3.99 44.54 14.44
N ARG A 339 -4.99 44.79 13.62
CA ARG A 339 -5.12 46.04 12.85
C ARG A 339 -5.41 47.26 13.76
N GLU A 340 -6.28 47.09 14.75
CA GLU A 340 -6.59 48.09 15.74
C GLU A 340 -5.35 48.43 16.59
N ASP A 341 -4.65 47.43 17.13
CA ASP A 341 -3.44 47.58 17.92
C ASP A 341 -2.36 48.34 17.14
N ARG A 342 -2.19 48.00 15.87
CA ARG A 342 -1.23 48.71 14.97
C ARG A 342 -1.61 50.17 14.76
N PHE A 343 -2.91 50.45 14.62
CA PHE A 343 -3.40 51.82 14.44
C PHE A 343 -3.20 52.68 15.72
N MET A 344 -3.47 52.06 16.89
CA MET A 344 -3.30 52.72 18.19
C MET A 344 -1.82 52.95 18.55
N GLY A 345 -0.94 52.04 18.18
CA GLY A 345 0.51 52.16 18.41
C GLY A 345 1.23 53.16 17.49
N GLN A 346 0.54 53.67 16.47
CA GLN A 346 1.05 54.73 15.57
C GLN A 346 0.62 56.14 16.00
N LYS A 347 -0.20 56.27 17.04
CA LYS A 347 -0.57 57.52 17.69
C LYS A 347 0.30 57.76 18.91
#